data_1fbfd1513c55135926e2f7cbedea8fcd
#
_entry.id   1fbfd1513c55135926e2f7cbedea8fcd
#
_cell.length_a   1.000
_cell.length_b   1.000
_cell.length_c   1.000
_cell.angle_alpha   90.00
_cell.angle_beta   90.00
_cell.angle_gamma   90.00
#
_symmetry.space_group_name_H-M   'P 1'
#
loop_
_entity.id
_entity.type
_entity.pdbx_description
1 polymer ?
#
loop_
_entity_poly.entity_id
_entity_poly.type
_entity_poly.pdbx_seq_one_letter_code
_entity_poly.pdbx_strand_id
1 'polypeptide(L)'
;MNRTELLKKLLPGFIPLFVFIAADEIWGTKIGLMVAVGVGILEMIWVGLKEKRFDKFILFDTLLLVVLGAVSIVLDNDIFFKLKPGLIELILVAVLAISAFSRVNIIGLMGQRYLKETTFNDAQAALMRKSLKSLFYIFSSHTLLVFYATFFMSKEAWAFISGGLFYILF
;
A
#
# COMPACT_ATOMS: atom_id res chain seq x y z
N MET A 1 1.38 -14.03 -14.75
CA MET A 1 1.62 -14.13 -13.30
C MET A 1 0.38 -14.72 -12.66
N ASN A 2 0.51 -15.83 -11.94
CA ASN A 2 -0.64 -16.56 -11.39
C ASN A 2 -1.17 -15.80 -10.16
N ARG A 3 -2.50 -15.80 -9.93
CA ARG A 3 -3.14 -15.12 -8.76
C ARG A 3 -2.46 -15.49 -7.44
N THR A 4 -2.05 -16.75 -7.30
CA THR A 4 -1.35 -17.25 -6.10
C THR A 4 0.04 -16.65 -5.90
N GLU A 5 0.75 -16.31 -6.97
CA GLU A 5 2.06 -15.63 -6.89
C GLU A 5 1.93 -14.15 -6.54
N LEU A 6 0.89 -13.49 -7.04
CA LEU A 6 0.54 -12.12 -6.66
C LEU A 6 0.21 -12.04 -5.17
N LEU A 7 -0.65 -12.92 -4.68
CA LEU A 7 -1.02 -12.99 -3.27
C LEU A 7 0.20 -13.24 -2.38
N LYS A 8 1.09 -14.17 -2.75
CA LYS A 8 2.33 -14.45 -2.00
C LYS A 8 3.29 -13.27 -1.93
N LYS A 9 3.26 -12.36 -2.91
CA LYS A 9 4.09 -11.14 -2.91
C LYS A 9 3.46 -9.99 -2.16
N LEU A 10 2.13 -9.92 -2.11
CA LEU A 10 1.40 -8.82 -1.45
C LEU A 10 1.12 -9.10 0.04
N LEU A 11 0.86 -10.38 0.40
CA LEU A 11 0.57 -10.79 1.77
C LEU A 11 1.61 -10.34 2.81
N PRO A 12 2.93 -10.42 2.56
CA PRO A 12 3.93 -9.97 3.53
C PRO A 12 3.70 -8.54 4.01
N GLY A 13 3.44 -7.58 3.12
CA GLY A 13 3.22 -6.18 3.49
C GLY A 13 1.99 -5.91 4.40
N PHE A 14 1.09 -6.89 4.53
CA PHE A 14 -0.08 -6.79 5.42
C PHE A 14 0.08 -7.56 6.74
N ILE A 15 1.16 -8.34 6.90
CA ILE A 15 1.42 -9.09 8.15
C ILE A 15 1.41 -8.16 9.36
N PRO A 16 2.11 -7.00 9.37
CA PRO A 16 2.08 -6.08 10.51
C PRO A 16 0.68 -5.57 10.86
N LEU A 17 -0.20 -5.41 9.86
CA LEU A 17 -1.58 -4.99 10.06
C LEU A 17 -2.40 -6.06 10.80
N PHE A 18 -2.34 -7.32 10.36
CA PHE A 18 -3.06 -8.41 11.02
C PHE A 18 -2.53 -8.66 12.43
N VAL A 19 -1.21 -8.57 12.59
CA VAL A 19 -0.56 -8.67 13.91
C VAL A 19 -0.99 -7.53 14.82
N PHE A 20 -1.11 -6.30 14.31
CA PHE A 20 -1.62 -5.18 15.07
C PHE A 20 -3.01 -5.47 15.62
N ILE A 21 -3.96 -5.90 14.76
CA ILE A 21 -5.34 -6.16 15.16
C ILE A 21 -5.41 -7.24 16.25
N ALA A 22 -4.70 -8.36 16.04
CA ALA A 22 -4.70 -9.46 16.99
C ALA A 22 -4.04 -9.07 18.32
N ALA A 23 -2.93 -8.36 18.28
CA ALA A 23 -2.23 -7.93 19.49
C ALA A 23 -2.97 -6.80 20.24
N ASP A 24 -3.64 -5.90 19.50
CA ASP A 24 -4.47 -4.84 20.05
C ASP A 24 -5.67 -5.41 20.83
N GLU A 25 -6.32 -6.43 20.29
CA GLU A 25 -7.45 -7.11 20.95
C GLU A 25 -7.05 -7.79 22.26
N ILE A 26 -5.82 -8.35 22.31
CA ILE A 26 -5.37 -9.13 23.48
C ILE A 26 -4.70 -8.23 24.53
N TRP A 27 -3.88 -7.27 24.11
CA TRP A 27 -3.00 -6.49 25.01
C TRP A 27 -3.21 -4.98 24.94
N GLY A 28 -4.16 -4.52 24.14
CA GLY A 28 -4.47 -3.10 23.93
C GLY A 28 -3.57 -2.42 22.90
N THR A 29 -4.00 -1.23 22.50
CA THR A 29 -3.48 -0.51 21.33
C THR A 29 -1.98 -0.25 21.38
N LYS A 30 -1.44 0.15 22.54
CA LYS A 30 -0.03 0.49 22.68
C LYS A 30 0.88 -0.72 22.46
N ILE A 31 0.52 -1.85 23.06
CA ILE A 31 1.28 -3.10 22.88
C ILE A 31 1.09 -3.62 21.46
N GLY A 32 -0.13 -3.56 20.93
CA GLY A 32 -0.44 -3.91 19.54
C GLY A 32 0.44 -3.16 18.53
N LEU A 33 0.59 -1.85 18.70
CA LEU A 33 1.46 -1.02 17.86
C LEU A 33 2.94 -1.41 17.98
N MET A 34 3.45 -1.65 19.20
CA MET A 34 4.83 -2.07 19.41
C MET A 34 5.12 -3.41 18.74
N VAL A 35 4.21 -4.37 18.88
CA VAL A 35 4.36 -5.69 18.25
C VAL A 35 4.30 -5.56 16.72
N ALA A 36 3.37 -4.80 16.17
CA ALA A 36 3.26 -4.59 14.72
C ALA A 36 4.51 -3.94 14.11
N VAL A 37 5.05 -2.90 14.76
CA VAL A 37 6.29 -2.24 14.34
C VAL A 37 7.47 -3.21 14.42
N GLY A 38 7.57 -3.98 15.50
CA GLY A 38 8.62 -5.00 15.66
C GLY A 38 8.56 -6.06 14.56
N VAL A 39 7.37 -6.58 14.26
CA VAL A 39 7.16 -7.55 13.17
C VAL A 39 7.52 -6.95 11.81
N GLY A 40 7.13 -5.71 11.52
CA GLY A 40 7.49 -5.04 10.27
C GLY A 40 9.00 -4.87 10.08
N ILE A 41 9.72 -4.54 11.16
CA ILE A 41 11.19 -4.46 11.14
C ILE A 41 11.80 -5.85 10.89
N LEU A 42 11.31 -6.89 11.56
CA LEU A 42 11.79 -8.27 11.37
C LEU A 42 11.51 -8.75 9.94
N GLU A 43 10.36 -8.44 9.39
CA GLU A 43 9.99 -8.75 8.00
C GLU A 43 10.96 -8.08 7.01
N MET A 44 11.25 -6.79 7.21
CA MET A 44 12.22 -6.06 6.37
C MET A 44 13.61 -6.70 6.43
N ILE A 45 14.09 -7.07 7.63
CA ILE A 45 15.39 -7.72 7.79
C ILE A 45 15.39 -9.08 7.07
N TRP A 46 14.34 -9.87 7.25
CA TRP A 46 14.25 -11.20 6.62
C TRP A 46 14.22 -11.12 5.09
N VAL A 47 13.40 -10.21 4.53
CA VAL A 47 13.34 -10.01 3.07
C VAL A 47 14.69 -9.51 2.54
N GLY A 48 15.33 -8.56 3.22
CA GLY A 48 16.66 -8.06 2.86
C GLY A 48 17.75 -9.16 2.84
N LEU A 49 17.73 -10.05 3.82
CA LEU A 49 18.66 -11.18 3.90
C LEU A 49 18.40 -12.24 2.82
N LYS A 50 17.10 -12.53 2.53
CA LYS A 50 16.71 -13.56 1.58
C LYS A 50 16.93 -13.12 0.12
N GLU A 51 16.57 -11.91 -0.21
CA GLU A 51 16.64 -11.41 -1.58
C GLU A 51 17.99 -10.76 -1.92
N LYS A 52 18.88 -10.57 -0.92
CA LYS A 52 20.19 -9.88 -1.05
C LYS A 52 20.11 -8.51 -1.73
N ARG A 53 18.91 -7.91 -1.79
CA ARG A 53 18.62 -6.58 -2.34
C ARG A 53 17.57 -5.92 -1.47
N PHE A 54 17.85 -4.72 -1.00
CA PHE A 54 16.83 -3.88 -0.40
C PHE A 54 16.04 -3.20 -1.53
N ASP A 55 14.79 -3.62 -1.71
CA ASP A 55 13.88 -2.91 -2.59
C ASP A 55 13.57 -1.54 -1.94
N LYS A 56 13.72 -0.47 -2.73
CA LYS A 56 13.44 0.89 -2.25
C LYS A 56 12.00 1.06 -1.76
N PHE A 57 11.06 0.31 -2.34
CA PHE A 57 9.67 0.34 -1.93
C PHE A 57 9.47 -0.31 -0.56
N ILE A 58 10.07 -1.47 -0.31
CA ILE A 58 10.02 -2.16 0.99
C ILE A 58 10.66 -1.29 2.07
N LEU A 59 11.80 -0.67 1.76
CA LEU A 59 12.45 0.25 2.69
C LEU A 59 11.57 1.45 3.04
N PHE A 60 10.94 2.07 2.03
CA PHE A 60 10.02 3.18 2.23
C PHE A 60 8.78 2.77 3.03
N ASP A 61 8.18 1.62 2.71
CA ASP A 61 6.99 1.09 3.40
C ASP A 61 7.29 0.81 4.88
N THR A 62 8.43 0.17 5.17
CA THR A 62 8.83 -0.12 6.55
C THR A 62 9.20 1.15 7.31
N LEU A 63 9.90 2.10 6.67
CA LEU A 63 10.21 3.39 7.27
C LEU A 63 8.93 4.14 7.66
N LEU A 64 7.96 4.16 6.77
CA LEU A 64 6.66 4.78 7.01
C LEU A 64 5.92 4.09 8.18
N LEU A 65 5.96 2.75 8.24
CA LEU A 65 5.39 1.97 9.34
C LEU A 65 6.06 2.32 10.67
N VAL A 66 7.39 2.36 10.71
CA VAL A 66 8.15 2.65 11.93
C VAL A 66 7.88 4.08 12.41
N VAL A 67 7.94 5.06 11.52
CA VAL A 67 7.71 6.47 11.86
C VAL A 67 6.29 6.69 12.36
N LEU A 68 5.28 6.25 11.60
CA LEU A 68 3.88 6.44 11.97
C LEU A 68 3.52 5.61 13.22
N GLY A 69 4.06 4.40 13.34
CA GLY A 69 3.89 3.57 14.53
C GLY A 69 4.52 4.20 15.77
N ALA A 70 5.74 4.74 15.67
CA ALA A 70 6.39 5.45 16.77
C ALA A 70 5.59 6.68 17.20
N VAL A 71 5.11 7.49 16.24
CA VAL A 71 4.24 8.64 16.53
C VAL A 71 2.95 8.19 17.22
N SER A 72 2.33 7.10 16.75
CA SER A 72 1.14 6.53 17.38
C SER A 72 1.38 6.10 18.83
N ILE A 73 2.52 5.48 19.11
CA ILE A 73 2.91 5.04 20.47
C ILE A 73 3.13 6.25 21.39
N VAL A 74 3.85 7.27 20.90
CA VAL A 74 4.19 8.47 21.69
C VAL A 74 2.93 9.27 22.01
N LEU A 75 2.03 9.42 21.04
CA LEU A 75 0.79 10.19 21.19
C LEU A 75 -0.38 9.36 21.76
N ASP A 76 -0.15 8.09 22.03
CA ASP A 76 -1.18 7.12 22.47
C ASP A 76 -2.43 7.14 21.57
N ASN A 77 -2.21 7.21 20.25
CA ASN A 77 -3.26 7.34 19.26
C ASN A 77 -2.94 6.52 17.99
N ASP A 78 -3.76 5.53 17.69
CA ASP A 78 -3.58 4.61 16.57
C ASP A 78 -3.87 5.21 15.18
N ILE A 79 -4.42 6.41 15.12
CA ILE A 79 -4.76 7.10 13.86
C ILE A 79 -3.53 7.23 12.96
N PHE A 80 -2.37 7.57 13.51
CA PHE A 80 -1.15 7.74 12.71
C PHE A 80 -0.71 6.43 12.05
N PHE A 81 -0.80 5.31 12.78
CA PHE A 81 -0.54 3.99 12.21
C PHE A 81 -1.57 3.64 11.12
N LYS A 82 -2.84 3.92 11.35
CA LYS A 82 -3.94 3.70 10.41
C LYS A 82 -3.85 4.54 9.15
N LEU A 83 -3.14 5.66 9.17
CA LEU A 83 -2.92 6.50 7.99
C LEU A 83 -2.01 5.86 6.95
N LYS A 84 -1.15 4.90 7.34
CA LYS A 84 -0.14 4.30 6.47
C LYS A 84 -0.69 3.82 5.12
N PRO A 85 -1.72 2.94 5.05
CA PRO A 85 -2.24 2.47 3.77
C PRO A 85 -2.80 3.60 2.89
N GLY A 86 -3.52 4.55 3.48
CA GLY A 86 -4.05 5.70 2.76
C GLY A 86 -2.97 6.60 2.16
N LEU A 87 -1.84 6.80 2.87
CA LEU A 87 -0.71 7.59 2.36
C LEU A 87 -0.01 6.89 1.18
N ILE A 88 0.17 5.57 1.25
CA ILE A 88 0.75 4.80 0.14
C ILE A 88 -0.15 4.86 -1.09
N GLU A 89 -1.46 4.67 -0.91
CA GLU A 89 -2.42 4.79 -2.00
C GLU A 89 -2.48 6.19 -2.58
N LEU A 90 -2.37 7.23 -1.75
CA LEU A 90 -2.35 8.62 -2.22
C LEU A 90 -1.19 8.88 -3.18
N ILE A 91 -0.01 8.31 -2.89
CA ILE A 91 1.14 8.38 -3.81
C ILE A 91 0.80 7.68 -5.13
N LEU A 92 0.18 6.49 -5.08
CA LEU A 92 -0.24 5.77 -6.27
C LEU A 92 -1.27 6.57 -7.08
N VAL A 93 -2.27 7.16 -6.41
CA VAL A 93 -3.28 8.03 -7.04
C VAL A 93 -2.61 9.22 -7.73
N ALA A 94 -1.61 9.85 -7.10
CA ALA A 94 -0.85 10.95 -7.70
C ALA A 94 -0.11 10.49 -8.99
N VAL A 95 0.54 9.33 -8.96
CA VAL A 95 1.20 8.74 -10.13
C VAL A 95 0.21 8.41 -11.24
N LEU A 96 -0.95 7.86 -10.89
CA LEU A 96 -2.04 7.58 -11.82
C LEU A 96 -2.61 8.87 -12.41
N ALA A 97 -2.83 9.91 -11.60
CA ALA A 97 -3.30 11.22 -12.05
C ALA A 97 -2.34 11.82 -13.10
N ILE A 98 -1.05 11.88 -12.77
CA ILE A 98 -0.03 12.40 -13.69
C ILE A 98 -0.04 11.58 -14.99
N SER A 99 -0.08 10.25 -14.91
CA SER A 99 -0.03 9.38 -16.09
C SER A 99 -1.30 9.43 -16.94
N ALA A 100 -2.47 9.63 -16.32
CA ALA A 100 -3.76 9.65 -17.01
C ALA A 100 -4.12 11.00 -17.64
N PHE A 101 -3.75 12.12 -16.97
CA PHE A 101 -4.22 13.46 -17.31
C PHE A 101 -3.12 14.39 -17.84
N SER A 102 -1.84 14.09 -17.62
CA SER A 102 -0.74 14.89 -18.16
C SER A 102 -0.21 14.31 -19.47
N ARG A 103 0.76 15.02 -20.06
CA ARG A 103 1.51 14.52 -21.22
C ARG A 103 2.58 13.50 -20.82
N VAL A 104 2.92 13.42 -19.54
CA VAL A 104 3.96 12.52 -19.01
C VAL A 104 3.27 11.23 -18.56
N ASN A 105 3.51 10.15 -19.29
CA ASN A 105 3.01 8.82 -18.90
C ASN A 105 4.06 8.09 -18.06
N ILE A 106 4.08 8.35 -16.76
CA ILE A 106 5.04 7.74 -15.81
C ILE A 106 4.94 6.21 -15.83
N ILE A 107 3.71 5.67 -15.84
CA ILE A 107 3.48 4.21 -15.86
C ILE A 107 3.97 3.61 -17.18
N GLY A 108 3.75 4.29 -18.31
CA GLY A 108 4.29 3.86 -19.60
C GLY A 108 5.82 3.88 -19.63
N LEU A 109 6.44 4.91 -19.06
CA LEU A 109 7.91 4.99 -18.94
C LEU A 109 8.47 3.87 -18.03
N MET A 110 7.79 3.55 -16.95
CA MET A 110 8.16 2.42 -16.10
C MET A 110 7.98 1.09 -16.85
N GLY A 111 6.88 0.92 -17.58
CA GLY A 111 6.61 -0.28 -18.38
C GLY A 111 7.69 -0.52 -19.45
N GLN A 112 8.12 0.52 -20.17
CA GLN A 112 9.20 0.43 -21.17
C GLN A 112 10.55 -0.03 -20.55
N ARG A 113 10.79 0.29 -19.30
CA ARG A 113 12.01 -0.13 -18.57
C ARG A 113 12.04 -1.63 -18.29
N TYR A 114 10.87 -2.27 -18.17
CA TYR A 114 10.72 -3.71 -17.90
C TYR A 114 10.37 -4.52 -19.15
N LEU A 115 9.68 -3.90 -20.11
CA LEU A 115 9.25 -4.51 -21.37
C LEU A 115 10.11 -3.88 -22.47
N LYS A 116 11.28 -4.45 -22.71
CA LYS A 116 12.15 -4.05 -23.82
C LYS A 116 11.35 -4.11 -25.14
N GLU A 117 11.24 -2.98 -25.85
CA GLU A 117 10.76 -2.86 -27.23
C GLU A 117 9.25 -2.92 -27.52
N THR A 118 8.37 -2.43 -26.67
CA THR A 118 6.98 -2.20 -27.10
C THR A 118 6.77 -0.74 -27.51
N THR A 119 6.85 -0.47 -28.81
CA THR A 119 6.28 0.77 -29.39
C THR A 119 4.76 0.61 -29.43
N PHE A 120 4.07 1.36 -28.58
CA PHE A 120 2.61 1.39 -28.62
C PHE A 120 2.13 2.17 -29.85
N ASN A 121 1.21 1.61 -30.62
CA ASN A 121 0.48 2.37 -31.63
C ASN A 121 -0.53 3.32 -30.97
N ASP A 122 -1.06 4.30 -31.73
CA ASP A 122 -1.96 5.33 -31.18
C ASP A 122 -3.23 4.75 -30.53
N ALA A 123 -3.77 3.66 -31.08
CA ALA A 123 -4.93 2.98 -30.52
C ALA A 123 -4.63 2.31 -29.16
N GLN A 124 -3.48 1.68 -29.05
CA GLN A 124 -3.02 1.07 -27.80
C GLN A 124 -2.72 2.14 -26.74
N ALA A 125 -2.12 3.26 -27.14
CA ALA A 125 -1.88 4.39 -26.25
C ALA A 125 -3.17 5.02 -25.74
N ALA A 126 -4.20 5.14 -26.59
CA ALA A 126 -5.52 5.65 -26.22
C ALA A 126 -6.23 4.69 -25.23
N LEU A 127 -6.18 3.38 -25.50
CA LEU A 127 -6.76 2.36 -24.62
C LEU A 127 -6.07 2.35 -23.25
N MET A 128 -4.73 2.41 -23.23
CA MET A 128 -3.96 2.49 -21.99
C MET A 128 -4.34 3.74 -21.18
N ARG A 129 -4.48 4.89 -21.82
CA ARG A 129 -4.87 6.13 -21.16
C ARG A 129 -6.29 6.06 -20.58
N LYS A 130 -7.22 5.38 -21.28
CA LYS A 130 -8.58 5.12 -20.77
C LYS A 130 -8.54 4.23 -19.53
N SER A 131 -7.75 3.16 -19.55
CA SER A 131 -7.56 2.26 -18.40
C SER A 131 -6.95 2.97 -17.21
N LEU A 132 -5.93 3.82 -17.41
CA LEU A 132 -5.32 4.63 -16.36
C LEU A 132 -6.30 5.59 -15.70
N LYS A 133 -7.21 6.21 -16.48
CA LYS A 133 -8.28 7.05 -15.93
C LYS A 133 -9.25 6.25 -15.08
N SER A 134 -9.66 5.06 -15.54
CA SER A 134 -10.52 4.17 -14.73
C SER A 134 -9.85 3.77 -13.42
N LEU A 135 -8.58 3.36 -13.48
CA LEU A 135 -7.80 3.04 -12.28
C LEU A 135 -7.68 4.25 -11.34
N PHE A 136 -7.41 5.44 -11.88
CA PHE A 136 -7.37 6.66 -11.07
C PHE A 136 -8.65 6.88 -10.28
N TYR A 137 -9.83 6.76 -10.90
CA TYR A 137 -11.10 6.94 -10.19
C TYR A 137 -11.36 5.86 -9.16
N ILE A 138 -11.04 4.59 -9.47
CA ILE A 138 -11.21 3.48 -8.53
C ILE A 138 -10.30 3.68 -7.31
N PHE A 139 -9.00 3.92 -7.53
CA PHE A 139 -8.05 4.13 -6.43
C PHE A 139 -8.35 5.41 -5.63
N SER A 140 -8.75 6.50 -6.30
CA SER A 140 -9.15 7.73 -5.59
C SER A 140 -10.35 7.50 -4.69
N SER A 141 -11.37 6.79 -5.16
CA SER A 141 -12.54 6.45 -4.35
C SER A 141 -12.18 5.55 -3.17
N HIS A 142 -11.31 4.56 -3.40
CA HIS A 142 -10.83 3.67 -2.34
C HIS A 142 -9.98 4.42 -1.31
N THR A 143 -9.05 5.26 -1.74
CA THR A 143 -8.22 6.11 -0.86
C THR A 143 -9.08 7.02 0.02
N LEU A 144 -10.10 7.66 -0.54
CA LEU A 144 -11.06 8.47 0.24
C LEU A 144 -11.79 7.62 1.29
N LEU A 145 -12.19 6.40 0.92
CA LEU A 145 -12.85 5.47 1.84
C LEU A 145 -11.90 5.01 2.96
N VAL A 146 -10.62 4.74 2.64
CA VAL A 146 -9.58 4.40 3.63
C VAL A 146 -9.35 5.55 4.61
N PHE A 147 -9.26 6.80 4.14
CA PHE A 147 -9.15 7.96 5.03
C PHE A 147 -10.41 8.12 5.87
N TYR A 148 -11.61 8.00 5.30
CA TYR A 148 -12.84 8.04 6.06
C TYR A 148 -12.87 6.97 7.15
N ALA A 149 -12.50 5.73 6.82
CA ALA A 149 -12.45 4.63 7.77
C ALA A 149 -11.42 4.88 8.89
N THR A 150 -10.27 5.48 8.56
CA THR A 150 -9.22 5.83 9.54
C THR A 150 -9.73 6.72 10.65
N PHE A 151 -10.59 7.70 10.33
CA PHE A 151 -11.04 8.71 11.31
C PHE A 151 -12.40 8.39 11.93
N PHE A 152 -13.27 7.67 11.24
CA PHE A 152 -14.69 7.58 11.61
C PHE A 152 -15.21 6.15 11.80
N MET A 153 -14.41 5.11 11.49
CA MET A 153 -14.88 3.72 11.60
C MET A 153 -14.09 2.94 12.64
N SER A 154 -14.63 1.76 13.01
CA SER A 154 -13.96 0.84 13.92
C SER A 154 -12.66 0.28 13.30
N LYS A 155 -11.77 -0.27 14.14
CA LYS A 155 -10.48 -0.85 13.70
C LYS A 155 -10.69 -2.00 12.71
N GLU A 156 -11.70 -2.83 12.94
CA GLU A 156 -12.03 -4.00 12.09
C GLU A 156 -12.54 -3.53 10.72
N ALA A 157 -13.44 -2.53 10.71
CA ALA A 157 -13.96 -1.95 9.47
C ALA A 157 -12.84 -1.26 8.68
N TRP A 158 -11.99 -0.49 9.35
CA TRP A 158 -10.80 0.10 8.71
C TRP A 158 -9.86 -0.97 8.14
N ALA A 159 -9.59 -2.03 8.89
CA ALA A 159 -8.71 -3.12 8.43
C ALA A 159 -9.31 -3.87 7.23
N PHE A 160 -10.63 -4.12 7.25
CA PHE A 160 -11.32 -4.70 6.11
C PHE A 160 -11.23 -3.80 4.87
N ILE A 161 -11.46 -2.50 5.03
CA ILE A 161 -11.42 -1.55 3.91
C ILE A 161 -10.00 -1.41 3.38
N SER A 162 -9.02 -1.16 4.25
CA SER A 162 -7.63 -0.90 3.83
C SER A 162 -6.89 -2.13 3.31
N GLY A 163 -7.25 -3.33 3.77
CA GLY A 163 -6.64 -4.59 3.38
C GLY A 163 -7.57 -5.49 2.57
N GLY A 164 -8.71 -5.90 3.16
CA GLY A 164 -9.60 -6.89 2.58
C GLY A 164 -10.29 -6.44 1.29
N LEU A 165 -10.81 -5.23 1.26
CA LEU A 165 -11.53 -4.69 0.10
C LEU A 165 -10.60 -4.54 -1.11
N PHE A 166 -9.33 -4.19 -0.89
CA PHE A 166 -8.33 -4.13 -1.94
C PHE A 166 -8.19 -5.47 -2.69
N TYR A 167 -8.18 -6.59 -1.98
CA TYR A 167 -8.09 -7.93 -2.59
C TYR A 167 -9.37 -8.38 -3.31
N ILE A 168 -10.51 -7.78 -2.98
CA ILE A 168 -11.79 -8.07 -3.65
C ILE A 168 -11.90 -7.28 -4.96
N LEU A 169 -11.37 -6.06 -5.00
CA LEU A 169 -11.44 -5.18 -6.16
C LEU A 169 -10.41 -5.52 -7.25
N PHE A 170 -9.27 -6.15 -6.89
CA PHE A 170 -8.14 -6.47 -7.77
C PHE A 170 -7.76 -7.94 -7.73
#